data_ba27eff87fe70899e487f550d27f57dd
#
_entry.id   ba27eff87fe70899e487f550d27f57dd
#
_cell.length_a   1.000
_cell.length_b   1.000
_cell.length_c   1.000
_cell.angle_alpha   90.00
_cell.angle_beta   90.00
_cell.angle_gamma   90.00
#
_symmetry.space_group_name_H-M   'P 1'
#
loop_
_entity.id
_entity.type
_entity.pdbx_description
1 polymer ?
#
loop_
_entity_poly.entity_id
_entity_poly.type
_entity_poly.pdbx_seq_one_letter_code
_entity_poly.pdbx_strand_id
1 'polypeptide(L)'
;LEQLSLLVDFEMFRTPLEDALLTKMCKSQAGRKPIDVVLLFKIIFLQRYYSFSDHHIHYPLIDRTSFRQFLGIHNVADIPDEKTVWRCRDILTKCGTFDKLFDQFRAYLDSKGLTFNEGKIIDATFVEAPRQRNTHEENKQIKEGKGDDLWKDKPHKKSHKDIDARWTKKRGENHYGYKNHIKADKKTKLIEKYHTTDASVHDSNVIKPLIEEKDKGQELFLDAGYEGKEDVVIECGMIPVICERGHRGNPLTDLQKANNRIKSSTRCLVEHVFGFQEGAMHGSLTRYIGMIRAKAVNALTNLAYNIFRFVQINKYHPQLIS
;
A
#
# COMPACT_ATOMS: atom_id res chain seq x y z
N LEU A 1 -4.86 10.10 17.25
CA LEU A 1 -3.69 10.88 16.83
C LEU A 1 -2.76 11.17 18.01
N GLU A 2 -3.28 11.46 19.19
CA GLU A 2 -2.47 11.71 20.39
C GLU A 2 -1.51 10.54 20.69
N GLN A 3 -2.01 9.32 20.78
CA GLN A 3 -1.18 8.13 20.98
C GLN A 3 -0.17 7.92 19.85
N LEU A 4 -0.55 8.25 18.62
CA LEU A 4 0.34 8.20 17.48
C LEU A 4 1.52 9.17 17.63
N SER A 5 1.26 10.41 18.06
CA SER A 5 2.30 11.41 18.31
C SER A 5 3.28 11.02 19.42
N LEU A 6 2.81 10.26 20.40
CA LEU A 6 3.64 9.78 21.52
C LEU A 6 4.54 8.60 21.15
N LEU A 7 4.07 7.73 20.23
CA LEU A 7 4.73 6.46 19.92
C LEU A 7 5.58 6.50 18.66
N VAL A 8 5.26 7.40 17.71
CA VAL A 8 5.95 7.49 16.42
C VAL A 8 6.54 8.87 16.24
N ASP A 9 7.86 8.93 16.26
CA ASP A 9 8.58 10.15 15.91
C ASP A 9 8.66 10.28 14.39
N PHE A 10 7.90 11.18 13.81
CA PHE A 10 7.90 11.46 12.37
C PHE A 10 9.20 12.12 11.89
N GLU A 11 10.06 12.61 12.79
CA GLU A 11 11.37 13.13 12.44
C GLU A 11 12.28 12.07 11.82
N MET A 12 12.02 10.79 12.11
CA MET A 12 12.73 9.70 11.44
C MET A 12 12.65 9.78 9.91
N PHE A 13 11.59 10.34 9.35
CA PHE A 13 11.37 10.46 7.90
C PHE A 13 12.04 11.70 7.28
N ARG A 14 12.66 12.57 8.07
CA ARG A 14 13.18 13.86 7.60
C ARG A 14 14.17 13.73 6.43
N THR A 15 15.19 12.92 6.58
CA THR A 15 16.26 12.78 5.58
C THR A 15 15.75 12.42 4.19
N PRO A 16 15.00 11.31 3.97
CA PRO A 16 14.48 10.99 2.64
C PRO A 16 13.46 12.00 2.11
N LEU A 17 12.77 12.74 2.98
CA LEU A 17 11.88 13.83 2.57
C LEU A 17 12.67 15.04 2.08
N GLU A 18 13.71 15.46 2.79
CA GLU A 18 14.59 16.56 2.40
C GLU A 18 15.30 16.26 1.09
N ASP A 19 15.86 15.09 0.93
CA ASP A 19 16.52 14.65 -0.31
C ASP A 19 15.61 14.78 -1.54
N ALA A 20 14.32 14.47 -1.36
CA ALA A 20 13.36 14.53 -2.46
C ALA A 20 12.83 15.96 -2.73
N LEU A 21 12.64 16.77 -1.68
CA LEU A 21 11.87 18.00 -1.75
C LEU A 21 12.73 19.26 -1.85
N LEU A 22 13.85 19.35 -1.08
CA LEU A 22 14.61 20.60 -0.99
C LEU A 22 15.17 21.03 -2.34
N THR A 23 15.74 20.12 -3.11
CA THR A 23 16.29 20.41 -4.43
C THR A 23 15.24 20.83 -5.47
N LYS A 24 13.98 20.43 -5.29
CA LYS A 24 12.90 20.65 -6.26
C LYS A 24 11.91 21.73 -5.86
N MET A 25 11.76 22.02 -4.56
CA MET A 25 10.86 23.05 -4.06
C MET A 25 11.57 24.39 -3.81
N CYS A 26 12.84 24.36 -3.41
CA CYS A 26 13.63 25.56 -3.13
C CYS A 26 14.51 25.92 -4.33
N LYS A 27 14.09 26.91 -5.11
CA LYS A 27 14.87 27.41 -6.27
C LYS A 27 15.90 28.49 -5.92
N SER A 28 15.75 29.15 -4.78
CA SER A 28 16.67 30.17 -4.28
C SER A 28 16.56 30.27 -2.75
N GLN A 29 17.58 30.83 -2.12
CA GLN A 29 17.58 31.14 -0.68
C GLN A 29 16.82 32.44 -0.35
N ALA A 30 16.42 33.21 -1.35
CA ALA A 30 15.66 34.45 -1.20
C ALA A 30 14.15 34.15 -1.15
N GLY A 31 13.42 34.84 -0.30
CA GLY A 31 11.96 34.74 -0.20
C GLY A 31 11.44 34.04 1.05
N ARG A 32 10.17 33.61 1.01
CA ARG A 32 9.51 32.90 2.14
C ARG A 32 10.24 31.59 2.44
N LYS A 33 10.51 31.33 3.71
CA LYS A 33 11.11 30.07 4.15
C LYS A 33 10.26 28.88 3.68
N PRO A 34 10.89 27.78 3.25
CA PRO A 34 10.17 26.58 2.87
C PRO A 34 9.39 26.03 4.07
N ILE A 35 8.22 25.48 3.79
CA ILE A 35 7.43 24.78 4.79
C ILE A 35 8.18 23.51 5.18
N ASP A 36 8.13 23.17 6.47
CA ASP A 36 8.78 21.97 6.99
C ASP A 36 8.32 20.71 6.26
N VAL A 37 9.26 19.88 5.84
CA VAL A 37 8.99 18.69 5.02
C VAL A 37 8.25 17.61 5.81
N VAL A 38 8.51 17.49 7.11
CA VAL A 38 7.83 16.53 8.00
C VAL A 38 6.39 16.98 8.23
N LEU A 39 6.15 18.28 8.35
CA LEU A 39 4.78 18.81 8.41
C LEU A 39 3.99 18.48 7.15
N LEU A 40 4.55 18.70 5.97
CA LEU A 40 3.91 18.36 4.69
C LEU A 40 3.62 16.86 4.60
N PHE A 41 4.57 16.04 5.01
CA PHE A 41 4.36 14.57 5.02
C PHE A 41 3.27 14.15 6.02
N LYS A 42 3.22 14.71 7.22
CA LYS A 42 2.13 14.46 8.19
C LYS A 42 0.75 14.81 7.62
N ILE A 43 0.64 15.89 6.84
CA ILE A 43 -0.62 16.25 6.15
C ILE A 43 -0.98 15.19 5.10
N ILE A 44 -0.02 14.77 4.26
CA ILE A 44 -0.23 13.72 3.25
C ILE A 44 -0.62 12.38 3.91
N PHE A 45 -0.01 12.06 5.05
CA PHE A 45 -0.37 10.90 5.86
C PHE A 45 -1.83 10.98 6.36
N LEU A 46 -2.27 12.13 6.89
CA LEU A 46 -3.66 12.34 7.30
C LEU A 46 -4.63 12.24 6.11
N GLN A 47 -4.26 12.80 4.94
CA GLN A 47 -5.05 12.66 3.72
C GLN A 47 -5.27 11.19 3.37
N ARG A 48 -4.21 10.37 3.42
CA ARG A 48 -4.32 8.95 3.08
C ARG A 48 -5.14 8.20 4.11
N TYR A 49 -4.87 8.43 5.38
CA TYR A 49 -5.54 7.70 6.46
C TYR A 49 -7.05 7.97 6.52
N TYR A 50 -7.47 9.23 6.35
CA TYR A 50 -8.88 9.63 6.38
C TYR A 50 -9.52 9.69 4.98
N SER A 51 -8.79 9.32 3.94
CA SER A 51 -9.23 9.39 2.55
C SER A 51 -9.73 10.78 2.10
N PHE A 52 -9.10 11.84 2.59
CA PHE A 52 -9.44 13.19 2.18
C PHE A 52 -8.86 13.51 0.79
N SER A 53 -9.64 14.23 -0.02
CA SER A 53 -9.14 14.86 -1.25
C SER A 53 -8.23 16.05 -0.92
N ASP A 54 -7.48 16.54 -1.90
CA ASP A 54 -6.61 17.70 -1.74
C ASP A 54 -7.38 18.93 -1.26
N HIS A 55 -8.56 19.15 -1.80
CA HIS A 55 -9.42 20.25 -1.38
C HIS A 55 -10.03 20.02 0.01
N HIS A 56 -10.48 18.78 0.31
CA HIS A 56 -11.16 18.48 1.56
C HIS A 56 -10.26 18.48 2.79
N ILE A 57 -8.96 18.19 2.68
CA ILE A 57 -8.06 18.16 3.86
C ILE A 57 -7.96 19.52 4.55
N HIS A 58 -8.08 20.62 3.80
CA HIS A 58 -7.95 21.95 4.34
C HIS A 58 -8.98 22.25 5.45
N TYR A 59 -10.21 21.84 5.29
CA TYR A 59 -11.27 22.06 6.28
C TYR A 59 -11.00 21.36 7.64
N PRO A 60 -10.71 20.05 7.70
CA PRO A 60 -10.33 19.41 8.96
C PRO A 60 -9.06 19.98 9.62
N LEU A 61 -8.12 20.53 8.83
CA LEU A 61 -6.94 21.20 9.40
C LEU A 61 -7.30 22.50 10.12
N ILE A 62 -8.34 23.19 9.70
CA ILE A 62 -8.85 24.37 10.36
C ILE A 62 -9.72 24.00 11.57
N ASP A 63 -10.66 23.08 11.41
CA ASP A 63 -11.72 22.82 12.38
C ASP A 63 -11.28 21.87 13.50
N ARG A 64 -10.42 20.86 13.21
CA ARG A 64 -10.07 19.83 14.17
C ARG A 64 -8.80 20.16 14.94
N THR A 65 -8.96 20.53 16.20
CA THR A 65 -7.85 20.80 17.11
C THR A 65 -6.88 19.62 17.20
N SER A 66 -7.37 18.36 17.19
CA SER A 66 -6.53 17.16 17.23
C SER A 66 -5.61 17.03 16.00
N PHE A 67 -6.02 17.53 14.84
CA PHE A 67 -5.16 17.55 13.65
C PHE A 67 -4.06 18.60 13.80
N ARG A 68 -4.41 19.79 14.23
CA ARG A 68 -3.42 20.86 14.48
C ARG A 68 -2.40 20.48 15.55
N GLN A 69 -2.85 19.84 16.63
CA GLN A 69 -1.95 19.31 17.67
C GLN A 69 -0.98 18.25 17.11
N PHE A 70 -1.48 17.30 16.32
CA PHE A 70 -0.65 16.29 15.66
C PHE A 70 0.39 16.90 14.72
N LEU A 71 0.01 17.96 14.02
CA LEU A 71 0.88 18.68 13.08
C LEU A 71 1.84 19.67 13.77
N GLY A 72 1.59 20.03 15.02
CA GLY A 72 2.33 21.09 15.71
C GLY A 72 2.00 22.51 15.18
N ILE A 73 0.81 22.69 14.59
CA ILE A 73 0.35 23.98 14.06
C ILE A 73 -0.45 24.74 15.12
N HIS A 74 0.03 25.91 15.51
CA HIS A 74 -0.65 26.77 16.49
C HIS A 74 -1.53 27.83 15.82
N ASN A 75 -1.11 28.35 14.67
CA ASN A 75 -1.83 29.39 13.94
C ASN A 75 -2.42 28.81 12.63
N VAL A 76 -3.68 29.10 12.36
CA VAL A 76 -4.35 28.71 11.10
C VAL A 76 -3.64 29.24 9.86
N ALA A 77 -3.00 30.43 9.98
CA ALA A 77 -2.22 31.02 8.88
C ALA A 77 -0.98 30.19 8.47
N ASP A 78 -0.53 29.27 9.33
CA ASP A 78 0.61 28.39 9.05
C ASP A 78 0.20 27.11 8.31
N ILE A 79 -1.10 26.88 8.10
CA ILE A 79 -1.61 25.73 7.35
C ILE A 79 -1.20 25.90 5.87
N PRO A 80 -0.51 24.91 5.27
CA PRO A 80 -0.17 24.95 3.87
C PRO A 80 -1.41 24.95 2.96
N ASP A 81 -1.35 25.66 1.85
CA ASP A 81 -2.39 25.61 0.83
C ASP A 81 -2.43 24.23 0.13
N GLU A 82 -3.58 23.90 -0.46
CA GLU A 82 -3.82 22.62 -1.13
C GLU A 82 -2.85 22.31 -2.27
N LYS A 83 -2.44 23.36 -3.01
CA LYS A 83 -1.51 23.21 -4.16
C LYS A 83 -0.10 22.88 -3.69
N THR A 84 0.31 23.44 -2.56
CA THR A 84 1.61 23.12 -1.94
C THR A 84 1.64 21.65 -1.48
N VAL A 85 0.59 21.16 -0.83
CA VAL A 85 0.49 19.75 -0.40
C VAL A 85 0.44 18.82 -1.61
N TRP A 86 -0.36 19.15 -2.63
CA TRP A 86 -0.43 18.39 -3.87
C TRP A 86 0.93 18.31 -4.57
N ARG A 87 1.64 19.45 -4.70
CA ARG A 87 2.98 19.51 -5.33
C ARG A 87 4.00 18.67 -4.57
N CYS A 88 3.99 18.76 -3.24
CA CYS A 88 4.82 17.92 -2.39
C CYS A 88 4.59 16.44 -2.67
N ARG A 89 3.34 15.99 -2.63
CA ARG A 89 2.97 14.60 -2.91
C ARG A 89 3.38 14.17 -4.32
N ASP A 90 3.19 15.00 -5.34
CA ASP A 90 3.59 14.68 -6.72
C ASP A 90 5.11 14.49 -6.86
N ILE A 91 5.91 15.33 -6.19
CA ILE A 91 7.37 15.20 -6.15
C ILE A 91 7.76 13.89 -5.45
N LEU A 92 7.23 13.62 -4.27
CA LEU A 92 7.52 12.39 -3.51
C LEU A 92 7.15 11.13 -4.31
N THR A 93 6.02 11.17 -5.04
CA THR A 93 5.56 10.11 -5.94
C THR A 93 6.58 9.86 -7.06
N LYS A 94 7.01 10.92 -7.76
CA LYS A 94 7.97 10.82 -8.88
C LYS A 94 9.35 10.38 -8.44
N CYS A 95 9.73 10.64 -7.19
CA CYS A 95 11.02 10.23 -6.62
C CYS A 95 10.98 8.82 -6.00
N GLY A 96 9.82 8.14 -5.95
CA GLY A 96 9.67 6.85 -5.26
C GLY A 96 9.95 6.95 -3.76
N THR A 97 9.72 8.12 -3.16
CA THR A 97 10.09 8.37 -1.75
C THR A 97 9.21 7.56 -0.81
N PHE A 98 7.94 7.31 -1.14
CA PHE A 98 7.04 6.55 -0.25
C PHE A 98 7.51 5.11 0.00
N ASP A 99 8.17 4.47 -0.97
CA ASP A 99 8.79 3.15 -0.78
C ASP A 99 9.94 3.24 0.24
N LYS A 100 10.79 4.27 0.15
CA LYS A 100 11.88 4.51 1.12
C LYS A 100 11.36 4.76 2.53
N LEU A 101 10.26 5.52 2.67
CA LEU A 101 9.63 5.77 3.98
C LEU A 101 9.05 4.48 4.57
N PHE A 102 8.45 3.63 3.74
CA PHE A 102 7.96 2.32 4.17
C PHE A 102 9.11 1.44 4.67
N ASP A 103 10.20 1.33 3.90
CA ASP A 103 11.36 0.51 4.26
C ASP A 103 12.03 1.03 5.55
N GLN A 104 12.11 2.35 5.71
CA GLN A 104 12.65 2.97 6.92
C GLN A 104 11.79 2.66 8.15
N PHE A 105 10.46 2.78 8.03
CA PHE A 105 9.57 2.43 9.13
C PHE A 105 9.61 0.93 9.44
N ARG A 106 9.74 0.08 8.43
CA ARG A 106 9.94 -1.34 8.62
C ARG A 106 11.23 -1.63 9.41
N ALA A 107 12.36 -1.00 9.05
CA ALA A 107 13.61 -1.13 9.80
C ALA A 107 13.46 -0.67 11.27
N TYR A 108 12.68 0.38 11.51
CA TYR A 108 12.32 0.81 12.85
C TYR A 108 11.52 -0.27 13.61
N LEU A 109 10.54 -0.92 12.98
CA LEU A 109 9.78 -2.02 13.59
C LEU A 109 10.68 -3.22 13.89
N ASP A 110 11.62 -3.53 13.01
CA ASP A 110 12.62 -4.59 13.22
C ASP A 110 13.49 -4.28 14.43
N SER A 111 13.90 -3.02 14.63
CA SER A 111 14.69 -2.58 15.80
C SER A 111 13.91 -2.64 17.13
N LYS A 112 12.57 -2.69 17.05
CA LYS A 112 11.67 -2.86 18.20
C LYS A 112 11.31 -4.33 18.46
N GLY A 113 11.99 -5.27 17.80
CA GLY A 113 11.74 -6.71 17.95
C GLY A 113 10.41 -7.20 17.40
N LEU A 114 9.76 -6.42 16.51
CA LEU A 114 8.44 -6.76 15.96
C LEU A 114 8.49 -7.61 14.68
N THR A 115 9.66 -8.15 14.33
CA THR A 115 9.83 -9.13 13.27
C THR A 115 9.89 -10.52 13.88
N PHE A 116 8.88 -11.34 13.56
CA PHE A 116 8.78 -12.71 14.06
C PHE A 116 9.04 -13.71 12.93
N ASN A 117 9.67 -14.84 13.29
CA ASN A 117 9.98 -15.93 12.36
C ASN A 117 8.98 -17.10 12.50
N GLU A 118 7.71 -16.79 12.77
CA GLU A 118 6.65 -17.79 13.04
C GLU A 118 5.80 -18.11 11.81
N GLY A 119 6.13 -17.52 10.66
CA GLY A 119 5.45 -17.72 9.38
C GLY A 119 4.93 -16.43 8.77
N LYS A 120 4.74 -16.46 7.45
CA LYS A 120 4.31 -15.33 6.63
C LYS A 120 3.03 -15.65 5.88
N ILE A 121 2.26 -14.61 5.58
CA ILE A 121 1.02 -14.71 4.81
C ILE A 121 1.19 -13.81 3.58
N ILE A 122 0.91 -14.34 2.38
CA ILE A 122 0.84 -13.54 1.16
C ILE A 122 -0.59 -13.59 0.63
N ASP A 123 -1.12 -12.42 0.30
CA ASP A 123 -2.40 -12.27 -0.38
C ASP A 123 -2.43 -10.93 -1.14
N ALA A 124 -3.47 -10.72 -1.95
CA ALA A 124 -3.62 -9.52 -2.77
C ALA A 124 -5.04 -8.96 -2.69
N THR A 125 -5.13 -7.63 -2.63
CA THR A 125 -6.40 -6.91 -2.78
C THR A 125 -6.41 -6.09 -4.05
N PHE A 126 -7.62 -5.86 -4.60
CA PHE A 126 -7.81 -4.96 -5.73
C PHE A 126 -7.77 -3.50 -5.27
N VAL A 127 -7.16 -2.68 -6.12
CA VAL A 127 -7.18 -1.22 -6.02
C VAL A 127 -7.84 -0.71 -7.29
N GLU A 128 -9.15 -0.52 -7.22
CA GLU A 128 -9.94 -0.16 -8.39
C GLU A 128 -9.63 1.27 -8.85
N ALA A 129 -9.42 1.43 -10.14
CA ALA A 129 -9.27 2.71 -10.81
C ALA A 129 -10.60 3.14 -11.45
N PRO A 130 -10.81 4.45 -11.68
CA PRO A 130 -11.99 4.92 -12.38
C PRO A 130 -12.13 4.26 -13.74
N ARG A 131 -13.27 3.60 -13.98
CA ARG A 131 -13.56 2.94 -15.26
C ARG A 131 -13.59 3.96 -16.38
N GLN A 132 -12.89 3.67 -17.46
CA GLN A 132 -12.81 4.53 -18.63
C GLN A 132 -13.42 3.87 -19.87
N ARG A 133 -14.01 4.69 -20.74
CA ARG A 133 -14.55 4.22 -22.02
C ARG A 133 -13.47 4.32 -23.09
N ASN A 134 -12.96 3.19 -23.55
CA ASN A 134 -12.04 3.06 -24.68
C ASN A 134 -12.73 2.29 -25.80
N THR A 135 -12.32 2.54 -27.04
CA THR A 135 -12.72 1.70 -28.17
C THR A 135 -12.01 0.34 -28.08
N HIS A 136 -12.48 -0.63 -28.85
CA HIS A 136 -11.85 -1.96 -28.91
C HIS A 136 -10.39 -1.86 -29.40
N GLU A 137 -10.16 -1.00 -30.39
CA GLU A 137 -8.82 -0.77 -30.96
C GLU A 137 -7.88 -0.08 -29.96
N GLU A 138 -8.35 0.95 -29.25
CA GLU A 138 -7.59 1.60 -28.18
C GLU A 138 -7.21 0.58 -27.08
N ASN A 139 -8.13 -0.29 -26.66
CA ASN A 139 -7.83 -1.32 -25.68
C ASN A 139 -6.82 -2.37 -26.19
N LYS A 140 -6.87 -2.70 -27.49
CA LYS A 140 -5.89 -3.61 -28.11
C LYS A 140 -4.48 -3.01 -28.08
N GLN A 141 -4.34 -1.75 -28.52
CA GLN A 141 -3.05 -1.04 -28.49
C GLN A 141 -2.50 -0.90 -27.05
N ILE A 142 -3.35 -0.63 -26.06
CA ILE A 142 -2.95 -0.59 -24.65
C ILE A 142 -2.41 -1.96 -24.20
N LYS A 143 -3.07 -3.07 -24.57
CA LYS A 143 -2.62 -4.43 -24.24
C LYS A 143 -1.29 -4.79 -24.91
N GLU A 144 -1.05 -4.28 -26.11
CA GLU A 144 0.20 -4.47 -26.87
C GLU A 144 1.35 -3.57 -26.36
N GLY A 145 1.14 -2.76 -25.33
CA GLY A 145 2.15 -1.85 -24.79
C GLY A 145 2.34 -0.57 -25.59
N LYS A 146 1.46 -0.28 -26.56
CA LYS A 146 1.49 0.93 -27.41
C LYS A 146 0.62 2.07 -26.87
N GLY A 147 0.25 2.01 -25.60
CA GLY A 147 -0.65 3.00 -24.97
C GLY A 147 -0.09 4.42 -24.97
N ASP A 148 1.22 4.59 -24.87
CA ASP A 148 1.87 5.91 -24.87
C ASP A 148 1.70 6.68 -26.18
N ASP A 149 1.50 5.98 -27.29
CA ASP A 149 1.31 6.58 -28.60
C ASP A 149 -0.13 7.06 -28.84
N LEU A 150 -1.07 6.54 -28.04
CA LEU A 150 -2.46 6.94 -28.12
C LEU A 150 -2.66 8.41 -27.70
N TRP A 151 -3.56 9.08 -28.41
CA TRP A 151 -4.02 10.44 -28.10
C TRP A 151 -2.91 11.51 -28.01
N LYS A 152 -1.79 11.34 -28.73
CA LYS A 152 -0.72 12.36 -28.79
C LYS A 152 -1.23 13.72 -29.31
N ASP A 153 -2.17 13.68 -30.24
CA ASP A 153 -2.87 14.82 -30.82
C ASP A 153 -4.01 15.35 -29.94
N LYS A 154 -4.37 14.65 -28.84
CA LYS A 154 -5.46 14.97 -27.93
C LYS A 154 -5.01 14.96 -26.46
N PRO A 155 -4.16 15.92 -26.04
CA PRO A 155 -3.53 15.91 -24.72
C PRO A 155 -4.54 15.93 -23.56
N HIS A 156 -5.68 16.63 -23.72
CA HIS A 156 -6.75 16.61 -22.74
C HIS A 156 -7.35 15.20 -22.56
N LYS A 157 -7.59 14.48 -23.67
CA LYS A 157 -8.08 13.10 -23.58
C LYS A 157 -7.03 12.20 -22.90
N LYS A 158 -5.75 12.36 -23.29
CA LYS A 158 -4.63 11.57 -22.74
C LYS A 158 -4.50 11.76 -21.23
N SER A 159 -4.66 12.97 -20.70
CA SER A 159 -4.52 13.26 -19.28
C SER A 159 -5.58 12.58 -18.39
N HIS A 160 -6.69 12.14 -18.96
CA HIS A 160 -7.78 11.44 -18.28
C HIS A 160 -7.78 9.93 -18.52
N LYS A 161 -6.79 9.40 -19.26
CA LYS A 161 -6.70 7.98 -19.60
C LYS A 161 -5.60 7.28 -18.84
N ASP A 162 -5.94 6.15 -18.26
CA ASP A 162 -5.01 5.25 -17.61
C ASP A 162 -4.61 4.15 -18.60
N ILE A 163 -3.35 4.15 -19.01
CA ILE A 163 -2.81 3.17 -19.95
C ILE A 163 -2.18 1.96 -19.24
N ASP A 164 -2.04 2.01 -17.93
CA ASP A 164 -1.43 0.97 -17.10
C ASP A 164 -2.46 0.06 -16.44
N ALA A 165 -3.63 0.61 -16.08
CA ALA A 165 -4.70 -0.16 -15.46
C ALA A 165 -5.26 -1.23 -16.40
N ARG A 166 -5.61 -2.40 -15.86
CA ARG A 166 -6.12 -3.54 -16.63
C ARG A 166 -7.43 -4.06 -16.07
N TRP A 167 -8.19 -4.70 -16.94
CA TRP A 167 -9.36 -5.46 -16.57
C TRP A 167 -8.99 -6.88 -16.16
N THR A 168 -9.65 -7.37 -15.13
CA THR A 168 -9.63 -8.79 -14.75
C THR A 168 -11.01 -9.22 -14.27
N LYS A 169 -11.25 -10.53 -14.25
CA LYS A 169 -12.48 -11.11 -13.73
C LYS A 169 -12.16 -12.06 -12.59
N LYS A 170 -12.75 -11.84 -11.42
CA LYS A 170 -12.62 -12.74 -10.26
C LYS A 170 -14.02 -13.04 -9.71
N ARG A 171 -14.32 -14.34 -9.52
CA ARG A 171 -15.62 -14.82 -9.00
C ARG A 171 -16.87 -14.26 -9.73
N GLY A 172 -16.75 -14.02 -11.03
CA GLY A 172 -17.85 -13.47 -11.84
C GLY A 172 -17.89 -11.93 -11.93
N GLU A 173 -17.18 -11.21 -11.06
CA GLU A 173 -17.11 -9.76 -11.04
C GLU A 173 -15.94 -9.24 -11.87
N ASN A 174 -16.15 -8.09 -12.53
CA ASN A 174 -15.15 -7.42 -13.32
C ASN A 174 -14.49 -6.30 -12.51
N HIS A 175 -13.17 -6.38 -12.36
CA HIS A 175 -12.33 -5.39 -11.69
C HIS A 175 -11.49 -4.66 -12.71
N TYR A 176 -11.31 -3.35 -12.54
CA TYR A 176 -10.46 -2.52 -13.39
C TYR A 176 -9.52 -1.69 -12.52
N GLY A 177 -8.23 -1.83 -12.72
CA GLY A 177 -7.24 -1.06 -11.96
C GLY A 177 -5.97 -1.85 -11.71
N TYR A 178 -5.60 -1.93 -10.44
CA TYR A 178 -4.35 -2.47 -9.93
C TYR A 178 -4.59 -3.49 -8.82
N LYS A 179 -3.51 -4.14 -8.38
CA LYS A 179 -3.49 -4.99 -7.18
C LYS A 179 -2.39 -4.53 -6.23
N ASN A 180 -2.67 -4.58 -4.95
CA ASN A 180 -1.69 -4.47 -3.87
C ASN A 180 -1.46 -5.88 -3.31
N HIS A 181 -0.33 -6.49 -3.66
CA HIS A 181 0.12 -7.76 -3.11
C HIS A 181 0.95 -7.47 -1.87
N ILE A 182 0.65 -8.09 -0.75
CA ILE A 182 1.37 -7.89 0.51
C ILE A 182 1.89 -9.20 1.06
N LYS A 183 3.05 -9.13 1.73
CA LYS A 183 3.56 -10.14 2.65
C LYS A 183 3.42 -9.59 4.06
N ALA A 184 2.65 -10.25 4.90
CA ALA A 184 2.41 -9.87 6.28
C ALA A 184 2.94 -10.93 7.25
N ASP A 185 3.43 -10.48 8.39
CA ASP A 185 3.79 -11.35 9.50
C ASP A 185 2.55 -11.98 10.13
N LYS A 186 2.60 -13.30 10.38
CA LYS A 186 1.48 -14.08 10.94
C LYS A 186 1.05 -13.59 12.33
N LYS A 187 2.00 -13.20 13.18
CA LYS A 187 1.75 -12.86 14.58
C LYS A 187 1.32 -11.40 14.76
N THR A 188 2.07 -10.50 14.17
CA THR A 188 1.83 -9.06 14.34
C THR A 188 0.84 -8.50 13.35
N LYS A 189 0.64 -9.13 12.19
CA LYS A 189 -0.11 -8.65 11.02
C LYS A 189 0.52 -7.38 10.41
N LEU A 190 1.79 -7.09 10.70
CA LEU A 190 2.53 -6.01 10.07
C LEU A 190 2.87 -6.41 8.64
N ILE A 191 2.74 -5.48 7.71
CA ILE A 191 3.16 -5.66 6.32
C ILE A 191 4.69 -5.52 6.28
N GLU A 192 5.37 -6.58 5.84
CA GLU A 192 6.82 -6.58 5.73
C GLU A 192 7.30 -6.20 4.33
N LYS A 193 6.53 -6.58 3.32
CA LYS A 193 6.83 -6.26 1.92
C LYS A 193 5.54 -6.18 1.11
N TYR A 194 5.56 -5.42 0.05
CA TYR A 194 4.45 -5.32 -0.88
C TYR A 194 4.93 -5.20 -2.32
N HIS A 195 4.05 -5.51 -3.25
CA HIS A 195 4.30 -5.34 -4.68
C HIS A 195 3.01 -4.88 -5.37
N THR A 196 3.09 -3.87 -6.23
CA THR A 196 1.94 -3.35 -6.97
C THR A 196 2.02 -3.81 -8.41
N THR A 197 0.93 -4.40 -8.92
CA THR A 197 0.78 -4.78 -10.32
C THR A 197 -0.49 -4.18 -10.91
N ASP A 198 -0.66 -4.29 -12.23
CA ASP A 198 -1.98 -4.14 -12.81
C ASP A 198 -2.90 -5.31 -12.39
N ALA A 199 -4.22 -5.13 -12.51
CA ALA A 199 -5.18 -6.11 -12.03
C ALA A 199 -5.17 -7.44 -12.81
N SER A 200 -4.60 -7.50 -14.01
CA SER A 200 -4.58 -8.72 -14.84
C SER A 200 -3.50 -9.72 -14.42
N VAL A 201 -2.48 -9.27 -13.69
CA VAL A 201 -1.42 -10.16 -13.20
C VAL A 201 -1.99 -11.15 -12.19
N HIS A 202 -1.72 -12.44 -12.39
CA HIS A 202 -2.16 -13.47 -11.47
C HIS A 202 -1.35 -13.42 -10.17
N ASP A 203 -2.02 -13.56 -9.03
CA ASP A 203 -1.43 -13.40 -7.69
C ASP A 203 -0.22 -14.35 -7.49
N SER A 204 -0.29 -15.56 -8.03
CA SER A 204 0.79 -16.56 -7.96
C SER A 204 2.09 -16.18 -8.66
N ASN A 205 2.08 -15.18 -9.55
CA ASN A 205 3.29 -14.70 -10.24
C ASN A 205 4.09 -13.70 -9.38
N VAL A 206 3.57 -13.31 -8.23
CA VAL A 206 4.15 -12.27 -7.38
C VAL A 206 4.76 -12.86 -6.08
N ILE A 207 4.88 -14.18 -5.97
CA ILE A 207 5.49 -14.83 -4.80
C ILE A 207 6.97 -14.40 -4.65
N LYS A 208 7.79 -14.64 -5.68
CA LYS A 208 9.25 -14.37 -5.64
C LYS A 208 9.60 -12.92 -5.26
N PRO A 209 8.96 -11.88 -5.83
CA PRO A 209 9.24 -10.48 -5.44
C PRO A 209 8.94 -10.15 -3.97
N LEU A 210 8.07 -10.89 -3.30
CA LEU A 210 7.66 -10.64 -1.92
C LEU A 210 8.53 -11.34 -0.88
N ILE A 211 9.24 -12.41 -1.25
CA ILE A 211 10.08 -13.17 -0.33
C ILE A 211 11.46 -12.52 -0.20
N GLU A 212 12.03 -12.62 0.98
CA GLU A 212 13.36 -12.12 1.34
C GLU A 212 14.21 -13.23 1.96
N GLU A 213 15.53 -13.07 1.96
CA GLU A 213 16.47 -14.06 2.53
C GLU A 213 16.14 -14.41 3.99
N LYS A 214 15.66 -13.46 4.78
CA LYS A 214 15.28 -13.65 6.19
C LYS A 214 14.05 -14.53 6.39
N ASP A 215 13.27 -14.78 5.32
CA ASP A 215 12.03 -15.57 5.37
C ASP A 215 12.31 -17.07 5.22
N LYS A 216 13.55 -17.45 4.83
CA LYS A 216 13.93 -18.85 4.62
C LYS A 216 13.68 -19.72 5.86
N GLY A 217 13.17 -20.92 5.63
CA GLY A 217 12.82 -21.88 6.68
C GLY A 217 11.48 -21.63 7.36
N GLN A 218 10.78 -20.53 7.05
CA GLN A 218 9.49 -20.21 7.63
C GLN A 218 8.33 -20.75 6.78
N GLU A 219 7.17 -20.95 7.43
CA GLU A 219 5.93 -21.29 6.75
C GLU A 219 5.39 -20.09 5.94
N LEU A 220 4.92 -20.38 4.71
CA LEU A 220 4.22 -19.41 3.86
C LEU A 220 2.78 -19.85 3.65
N PHE A 221 1.86 -19.10 4.23
CA PHE A 221 0.41 -19.35 4.15
C PHE A 221 -0.18 -18.67 2.91
N LEU A 222 -0.82 -19.47 2.04
CA LEU A 222 -1.37 -19.03 0.77
C LEU A 222 -2.80 -19.59 0.59
N ASP A 223 -3.62 -18.89 -0.18
CA ASP A 223 -4.96 -19.37 -0.52
C ASP A 223 -4.93 -20.46 -1.61
N ALA A 224 -6.07 -21.07 -1.88
CA ALA A 224 -6.21 -22.11 -2.91
C ALA A 224 -5.98 -21.59 -4.36
N GLY A 225 -5.87 -20.28 -4.57
CA GLY A 225 -5.49 -19.70 -5.84
C GLY A 225 -4.02 -19.87 -6.20
N TYR A 226 -3.20 -20.29 -5.23
CA TYR A 226 -1.78 -20.59 -5.40
C TYR A 226 -1.48 -22.09 -5.53
N GLU A 227 -2.50 -22.95 -5.63
CA GLU A 227 -2.35 -24.39 -5.86
C GLU A 227 -1.45 -24.66 -7.09
N GLY A 228 -0.52 -25.61 -6.98
CA GLY A 228 0.48 -25.91 -7.99
C GLY A 228 1.67 -24.94 -8.03
N LYS A 229 1.88 -24.13 -6.98
CA LYS A 229 3.03 -23.23 -6.82
C LYS A 229 3.93 -23.62 -5.65
N GLU A 230 3.78 -24.82 -5.13
CA GLU A 230 4.58 -25.38 -4.04
C GLU A 230 6.07 -25.32 -4.38
N ASP A 231 6.45 -25.71 -5.60
CA ASP A 231 7.85 -25.68 -6.07
C ASP A 231 8.44 -24.27 -6.03
N VAL A 232 7.65 -23.25 -6.42
CA VAL A 232 8.09 -21.85 -6.38
C VAL A 232 8.37 -21.38 -4.95
N VAL A 233 7.55 -21.80 -3.99
CA VAL A 233 7.73 -21.49 -2.57
C VAL A 233 8.98 -22.20 -2.02
N ILE A 234 9.17 -23.47 -2.37
CA ILE A 234 10.34 -24.26 -1.96
C ILE A 234 11.63 -23.70 -2.56
N GLU A 235 11.61 -23.31 -3.85
CA GLU A 235 12.75 -22.62 -4.49
C GLU A 235 13.15 -21.32 -3.77
N CYS A 236 12.17 -20.64 -3.16
CA CYS A 236 12.44 -19.46 -2.33
C CYS A 236 12.93 -19.83 -0.91
N GLY A 237 13.07 -21.11 -0.60
CA GLY A 237 13.53 -21.60 0.71
C GLY A 237 12.48 -21.58 1.80
N MET A 238 11.18 -21.41 1.48
CA MET A 238 10.08 -21.40 2.43
C MET A 238 9.31 -22.73 2.43
N ILE A 239 8.53 -22.97 3.48
CA ILE A 239 7.67 -24.14 3.62
C ILE A 239 6.26 -23.78 3.15
N PRO A 240 5.74 -24.39 2.06
CA PRO A 240 4.42 -24.04 1.52
C PRO A 240 3.28 -24.58 2.41
N VAL A 241 2.38 -23.69 2.80
CA VAL A 241 1.13 -24.00 3.51
C VAL A 241 -0.03 -23.48 2.67
N ILE A 242 -0.35 -24.19 1.59
CA ILE A 242 -1.36 -23.79 0.60
C ILE A 242 -2.66 -24.53 0.89
N CYS A 243 -3.79 -23.80 0.82
CA CYS A 243 -5.11 -24.41 0.91
C CYS A 243 -5.41 -25.22 -0.36
N GLU A 244 -5.92 -26.44 -0.20
CA GLU A 244 -6.28 -27.32 -1.30
C GLU A 244 -7.62 -26.91 -1.91
N ARG A 245 -7.80 -27.10 -3.22
CA ARG A 245 -9.02 -26.80 -3.95
C ARG A 245 -9.72 -28.06 -4.41
N GLY A 246 -11.03 -28.12 -4.21
CA GLY A 246 -11.86 -29.18 -4.82
C GLY A 246 -12.09 -28.89 -6.31
N HIS A 247 -12.03 -29.91 -7.12
CA HIS A 247 -12.29 -29.86 -8.56
C HIS A 247 -13.60 -30.56 -8.93
N ARG A 248 -14.13 -30.25 -10.11
CA ARG A 248 -15.35 -30.93 -10.63
C ARG A 248 -15.08 -32.42 -10.77
N GLY A 249 -15.87 -33.27 -10.09
CA GLY A 249 -15.68 -34.70 -10.05
C GLY A 249 -14.71 -35.24 -9.00
N ASN A 250 -13.94 -34.33 -8.32
CA ASN A 250 -13.05 -34.68 -7.21
C ASN A 250 -13.18 -33.66 -6.08
N PRO A 251 -14.26 -33.71 -5.27
CA PRO A 251 -14.44 -32.80 -4.14
C PRO A 251 -13.43 -33.10 -3.05
N LEU A 252 -13.16 -32.11 -2.21
CA LEU A 252 -12.29 -32.26 -1.05
C LEU A 252 -12.81 -33.35 -0.10
N THR A 253 -11.92 -34.23 0.33
CA THR A 253 -12.16 -35.18 1.41
C THR A 253 -12.39 -34.46 2.74
N ASP A 254 -12.95 -35.15 3.73
CA ASP A 254 -13.18 -34.52 5.05
C ASP A 254 -11.86 -34.19 5.78
N LEU A 255 -10.82 -35.01 5.56
CA LEU A 255 -9.48 -34.71 6.05
C LEU A 255 -8.91 -33.43 5.42
N GLN A 256 -9.02 -33.28 4.10
CA GLN A 256 -8.60 -32.06 3.39
C GLN A 256 -9.37 -30.82 3.85
N LYS A 257 -10.68 -30.94 4.07
CA LYS A 257 -11.51 -29.86 4.64
C LYS A 257 -11.05 -29.49 6.05
N ALA A 258 -10.73 -30.47 6.90
CA ALA A 258 -10.22 -30.22 8.24
C ALA A 258 -8.85 -29.51 8.21
N ASN A 259 -7.92 -29.98 7.36
CA ASN A 259 -6.63 -29.33 7.14
C ASN A 259 -6.78 -27.91 6.62
N ASN A 260 -7.68 -27.69 5.65
CA ASN A 260 -7.95 -26.35 5.12
C ASN A 260 -8.52 -25.40 6.18
N ARG A 261 -9.30 -25.88 7.15
CA ARG A 261 -9.77 -25.04 8.27
C ARG A 261 -8.59 -24.51 9.10
N ILE A 262 -7.60 -25.38 9.37
CA ILE A 262 -6.40 -24.99 10.12
C ILE A 262 -5.57 -23.98 9.31
N LYS A 263 -5.30 -24.27 8.03
CA LYS A 263 -4.56 -23.36 7.14
C LYS A 263 -5.27 -22.01 6.99
N SER A 264 -6.58 -22.02 6.78
CA SER A 264 -7.40 -20.82 6.61
C SER A 264 -7.51 -19.98 7.88
N SER A 265 -7.45 -20.57 9.07
CA SER A 265 -7.48 -19.80 10.34
C SER A 265 -6.30 -18.85 10.47
N THR A 266 -5.14 -19.22 9.92
CA THR A 266 -3.97 -18.36 9.84
C THR A 266 -4.06 -17.40 8.66
N ARG A 267 -4.41 -17.92 7.46
CA ARG A 267 -4.51 -17.09 6.26
C ARG A 267 -5.49 -15.93 6.41
N CYS A 268 -6.64 -16.16 7.05
CA CYS A 268 -7.63 -15.10 7.22
C CYS A 268 -7.15 -13.90 8.05
N LEU A 269 -6.00 -14.00 8.73
CA LEU A 269 -5.41 -12.86 9.44
C LEU A 269 -5.03 -11.71 8.50
N VAL A 270 -4.74 -11.98 7.23
CA VAL A 270 -4.48 -10.94 6.22
C VAL A 270 -5.76 -10.18 5.84
N GLU A 271 -6.92 -10.80 5.97
CA GLU A 271 -8.21 -10.15 5.73
C GLU A 271 -8.44 -8.99 6.72
N HIS A 272 -7.89 -9.08 7.94
CA HIS A 272 -7.91 -7.94 8.88
C HIS A 272 -7.05 -6.76 8.39
N VAL A 273 -5.95 -7.03 7.68
CA VAL A 273 -5.12 -5.99 7.06
C VAL A 273 -5.92 -5.27 5.99
N PHE A 274 -6.48 -6.03 5.06
CA PHE A 274 -7.27 -5.46 3.96
C PHE A 274 -8.55 -4.80 4.46
N GLY A 275 -9.27 -5.42 5.41
CA GLY A 275 -10.47 -4.85 6.00
C GLY A 275 -10.22 -3.50 6.67
N PHE A 276 -9.05 -3.32 7.32
CA PHE A 276 -8.67 -2.02 7.85
C PHE A 276 -8.35 -1.01 6.74
N GLN A 277 -7.59 -1.43 5.73
CA GLN A 277 -7.25 -0.55 4.60
C GLN A 277 -8.49 -0.14 3.80
N GLU A 278 -9.42 -1.07 3.55
CA GLU A 278 -10.66 -0.81 2.82
C GLU A 278 -11.65 0.01 3.61
N GLY A 279 -11.92 -0.37 4.87
CA GLY A 279 -12.92 0.28 5.71
C GLY A 279 -12.47 1.65 6.21
N ALA A 280 -11.31 1.73 6.90
CA ALA A 280 -10.87 2.97 7.52
C ALA A 280 -10.22 3.94 6.53
N MET A 281 -9.51 3.42 5.52
CA MET A 281 -8.69 4.24 4.61
C MET A 281 -9.24 4.31 3.17
N HIS A 282 -10.37 3.62 2.88
CA HIS A 282 -10.90 3.48 1.51
C HIS A 282 -9.81 3.07 0.49
N GLY A 283 -8.95 2.11 0.90
CA GLY A 283 -7.76 1.71 0.16
C GLY A 283 -8.04 0.88 -1.10
N SER A 284 -9.25 0.35 -1.24
CA SER A 284 -9.70 -0.38 -2.42
C SER A 284 -9.95 0.49 -3.65
N LEU A 285 -9.92 1.83 -3.51
CA LEU A 285 -10.16 2.76 -4.59
C LEU A 285 -8.98 3.71 -4.78
N THR A 286 -8.57 3.91 -6.03
CA THR A 286 -7.65 4.98 -6.41
C THR A 286 -8.31 5.97 -7.36
N ARG A 287 -8.04 7.25 -7.17
CA ARG A 287 -8.44 8.32 -8.11
C ARG A 287 -7.28 8.77 -8.99
N TYR A 288 -6.13 8.15 -8.83
CA TYR A 288 -4.92 8.51 -9.54
C TYR A 288 -4.75 7.67 -10.80
N ILE A 289 -4.13 8.25 -11.81
CA ILE A 289 -3.89 7.65 -13.12
C ILE A 289 -2.41 7.25 -13.23
N GLY A 290 -2.17 6.02 -13.68
CA GLY A 290 -0.87 5.47 -14.01
C GLY A 290 -0.21 4.69 -12.86
N MET A 291 0.62 3.72 -13.25
CA MET A 291 1.30 2.78 -12.36
C MET A 291 2.16 3.47 -11.28
N ILE A 292 2.86 4.56 -11.64
CA ILE A 292 3.74 5.28 -10.70
C ILE A 292 2.93 5.81 -9.51
N ARG A 293 1.75 6.40 -9.79
CA ARG A 293 0.88 6.91 -8.72
C ARG A 293 0.18 5.80 -7.95
N ALA A 294 -0.20 4.71 -8.63
CA ALA A 294 -0.75 3.53 -7.97
C ALA A 294 0.24 2.91 -6.98
N LYS A 295 1.52 2.76 -7.37
CA LYS A 295 2.61 2.32 -6.47
C LYS A 295 2.75 3.24 -5.27
N ALA A 296 2.82 4.55 -5.49
CA ALA A 296 2.96 5.54 -4.42
C ALA A 296 1.78 5.50 -3.41
N VAL A 297 0.55 5.34 -3.91
CA VAL A 297 -0.65 5.22 -3.07
C VAL A 297 -0.61 3.95 -2.25
N ASN A 298 -0.25 2.80 -2.84
CA ASN A 298 -0.12 1.54 -2.12
C ASN A 298 1.00 1.60 -1.08
N ALA A 299 2.16 2.18 -1.42
CA ALA A 299 3.25 2.41 -0.48
C ALA A 299 2.80 3.21 0.75
N LEU A 300 2.13 4.34 0.51
CA LEU A 300 1.63 5.20 1.59
C LEU A 300 0.50 4.53 2.39
N THR A 301 -0.36 3.74 1.74
CA THR A 301 -1.43 2.99 2.41
C THR A 301 -0.85 1.92 3.34
N ASN A 302 0.14 1.16 2.85
CA ASN A 302 0.81 0.12 3.61
C ASN A 302 1.62 0.71 4.78
N LEU A 303 2.31 1.84 4.56
CA LEU A 303 3.01 2.57 5.62
C LEU A 303 2.03 3.06 6.69
N ALA A 304 0.94 3.71 6.29
CA ALA A 304 -0.06 4.22 7.22
C ALA A 304 -0.71 3.08 8.02
N TYR A 305 -1.02 1.95 7.39
CA TYR A 305 -1.48 0.75 8.08
C TYR A 305 -0.47 0.29 9.14
N ASN A 306 0.80 0.14 8.77
CA ASN A 306 1.84 -0.31 9.70
C ASN A 306 2.02 0.64 10.88
N ILE A 307 1.98 1.94 10.66
CA ILE A 307 2.05 2.96 11.72
C ILE A 307 0.89 2.78 12.71
N PHE A 308 -0.35 2.66 12.24
CA PHE A 308 -1.50 2.43 13.12
C PHE A 308 -1.49 1.06 13.76
N ARG A 309 -1.04 0.02 13.05
CA ARG A 309 -0.89 -1.31 13.62
C ARG A 309 0.13 -1.33 14.75
N PHE A 310 1.23 -0.62 14.61
CA PHE A 310 2.22 -0.43 15.66
C PHE A 310 1.61 0.22 16.90
N VAL A 311 0.82 1.28 16.74
CA VAL A 311 0.09 1.91 17.86
C VAL A 311 -0.87 0.93 18.53
N GLN A 312 -1.58 0.09 17.77
CA GLN A 312 -2.47 -0.94 18.33
C GLN A 312 -1.68 -2.01 19.10
N ILE A 313 -0.55 -2.47 18.59
CA ILE A 313 0.31 -3.44 19.25
C ILE A 313 0.79 -2.88 20.59
N ASN A 314 1.28 -1.65 20.62
CA ASN A 314 1.69 -0.99 21.87
C ASN A 314 0.56 -0.91 22.90
N LYS A 315 -0.66 -0.66 22.46
CA LYS A 315 -1.80 -0.50 23.34
C LYS A 315 -2.35 -1.83 23.86
N TYR A 316 -2.47 -2.84 23.00
CA TYR A 316 -3.21 -4.07 23.32
C TYR A 316 -2.33 -5.31 23.48
N HIS A 317 -1.11 -5.25 22.99
CA HIS A 317 -0.15 -6.36 22.97
C HIS A 317 1.28 -5.92 23.30
N PRO A 318 1.49 -5.13 24.41
CA PRO A 318 2.78 -4.57 24.75
C PRO A 318 3.85 -5.66 24.98
N GLN A 319 3.43 -6.87 25.32
CA GLN A 319 4.32 -8.03 25.48
C GLN A 319 5.01 -8.49 24.18
N LEU A 320 4.60 -7.99 23.03
CA LEU A 320 5.25 -8.28 21.73
C LEU A 320 6.42 -7.35 21.43
N ILE A 321 6.60 -6.30 22.22
CA ILE A 321 7.66 -5.30 22.04
C ILE A 321 8.78 -5.62 23.03
N SER A 322 9.96 -5.85 22.51
CA SER A 322 11.17 -6.13 23.30
C SER A 322 11.97 -4.86 23.58
#